data_dabb5da1867cf0b95e8507a54dd28dfc
#
_entry.id   dabb5da1867cf0b95e8507a54dd28dfc
#
_cell.length_a   1.000
_cell.length_b   1.000
_cell.length_c   1.000
_cell.angle_alpha   90.00
_cell.angle_beta   90.00
_cell.angle_gamma   90.00
#
_symmetry.space_group_name_H-M   'P 1'
#
loop_
_entity.id
_entity.type
_entity.pdbx_description
1 polymer ?
#
loop_
_entity_poly.entity_id
_entity_poly.type
_entity_poly.pdbx_seq_one_letter_code
_entity_poly.pdbx_strand_id
1 'polypeptide(L)'
;TYHYFHSDTVGLNQPYQWLGHEGNRLYMGAEQYATIPTNQVGWIALNDSLHTIHGCDSVWTLNLYVAPTYIQIATDTICHNQLPYRWQGRELMTSGIYNDTIASTFGTDSIIQLQLYVRPLDYIKERVDLCEGDTFYLSNSVAIVEQGMYLDTLTSTCGCDSVVEYSVVYHPIYNKVE
;
A
#
# COMPACT_ATOMS: atom_id res chain seq x y z
N THR A 1 33.69 20.53 37.38
CA THR A 1 32.70 19.70 36.68
C THR A 1 32.87 19.84 35.18
N TYR A 2 33.04 18.76 34.48
CA TYR A 2 33.11 18.73 33.01
C TYR A 2 31.77 18.27 32.46
N HIS A 3 31.29 18.92 31.38
CA HIS A 3 30.00 18.57 30.74
C HIS A 3 30.27 18.08 29.33
N TYR A 4 29.70 16.92 29.03
CA TYR A 4 29.73 16.31 27.69
C TYR A 4 28.30 16.19 27.18
N PHE A 5 28.09 16.55 25.91
CA PHE A 5 26.79 16.50 25.26
C PHE A 5 26.82 15.56 24.07
N HIS A 6 25.85 14.68 24.02
CA HIS A 6 25.59 13.82 22.86
C HIS A 6 24.16 14.04 22.39
N SER A 7 23.96 14.13 21.08
CA SER A 7 22.63 14.25 20.50
C SER A 7 22.44 13.15 19.48
N ASP A 8 21.28 12.50 19.52
CA ASP A 8 20.94 11.42 18.61
C ASP A 8 19.45 11.44 18.27
N THR A 9 19.04 10.65 17.25
CA THR A 9 17.67 10.55 16.80
C THR A 9 17.29 9.07 16.64
N VAL A 10 16.12 8.71 17.15
CA VAL A 10 15.57 7.35 17.05
C VAL A 10 14.12 7.41 16.57
N GLY A 11 13.64 6.37 15.90
CA GLY A 11 12.24 6.25 15.50
C GLY A 11 11.33 5.92 16.68
N LEU A 12 10.06 6.35 16.57
CA LEU A 12 9.02 5.99 17.55
C LEU A 12 8.90 4.46 17.68
N ASN A 13 8.89 3.98 18.92
CA ASN A 13 8.87 2.55 19.29
C ASN A 13 10.09 1.73 18.82
N GLN A 14 11.16 2.37 18.34
CA GLN A 14 12.41 1.68 18.06
C GLN A 14 13.25 1.56 19.33
N PRO A 15 13.89 0.42 19.58
CA PRO A 15 14.73 0.26 20.77
C PRO A 15 15.94 1.17 20.69
N TYR A 16 16.21 1.90 21.75
CA TYR A 16 17.39 2.73 21.88
C TYR A 16 18.14 2.40 23.19
N GLN A 17 19.43 2.22 23.06
CA GLN A 17 20.32 1.94 24.17
C GLN A 17 21.39 3.04 24.26
N TRP A 18 21.43 3.72 25.37
CA TRP A 18 22.47 4.70 25.64
C TRP A 18 23.55 4.11 26.53
N LEU A 19 24.78 4.23 26.09
CA LEU A 19 25.93 3.60 26.72
C LEU A 19 26.70 4.55 27.66
N GLY A 20 26.18 5.76 27.88
CA GLY A 20 26.77 6.73 28.79
C GLY A 20 28.20 7.14 28.43
N HIS A 21 29.00 7.44 29.42
CA HIS A 21 30.39 7.83 29.28
C HIS A 21 31.28 6.66 28.81
N GLU A 22 32.36 6.96 28.13
CA GLU A 22 33.26 6.01 27.44
C GLU A 22 32.70 5.35 26.15
N GLY A 23 31.61 5.92 25.62
CA GLY A 23 30.98 5.33 24.43
C GLY A 23 30.39 3.95 24.68
N ASN A 24 30.41 3.47 25.91
CA ASN A 24 30.06 2.09 26.16
C ASN A 24 29.44 1.71 27.51
N ARG A 25 29.27 2.56 28.53
CA ARG A 25 28.68 2.05 29.79
C ARG A 25 28.02 3.14 30.60
N LEU A 26 26.72 3.05 30.84
CA LEU A 26 26.09 3.50 32.07
C LEU A 26 26.66 2.65 33.19
N TYR A 27 27.51 3.24 34.03
CA TYR A 27 27.97 2.58 35.27
C TYR A 27 26.89 2.70 36.34
N MET A 28 25.82 1.96 36.15
CA MET A 28 24.97 1.56 37.25
C MET A 28 25.43 0.16 37.65
N GLY A 29 26.18 0.01 38.68
CA GLY A 29 26.87 -1.19 39.16
C GLY A 29 26.19 -2.50 38.73
N ALA A 30 26.82 -3.24 37.80
CA ALA A 30 26.38 -4.45 37.10
C ALA A 30 25.65 -4.20 35.77
N GLU A 31 26.38 -4.33 34.70
CA GLU A 31 25.95 -4.75 33.32
C GLU A 31 24.50 -4.46 32.88
N GLN A 32 23.94 -3.30 33.09
CA GLN A 32 22.60 -2.96 32.63
C GLN A 32 22.62 -1.75 31.71
N TYR A 33 22.42 -2.01 30.44
CA TYR A 33 22.07 -0.98 29.45
C TYR A 33 20.74 -0.35 29.85
N ALA A 34 20.67 0.98 29.99
CA ALA A 34 19.38 1.63 30.15
C ALA A 34 18.65 1.60 28.79
N THR A 35 17.61 0.80 28.72
CA THR A 35 16.67 0.89 27.60
C THR A 35 15.84 2.14 27.77
N ILE A 36 15.96 3.08 26.84
CA ILE A 36 15.21 4.32 26.87
C ILE A 36 13.85 4.09 26.22
N PRO A 37 12.74 4.45 26.89
CA PRO A 37 11.42 4.33 26.29
C PRO A 37 11.27 5.35 25.14
N THR A 38 10.98 4.87 23.97
CA THR A 38 10.79 5.66 22.73
C THR A 38 9.34 5.67 22.26
N ASN A 39 8.40 5.54 23.19
CA ASN A 39 6.97 5.43 22.93
C ASN A 39 6.26 6.78 22.79
N GLN A 40 6.97 7.88 22.91
CA GLN A 40 6.45 9.24 22.75
C GLN A 40 7.38 10.06 21.85
N VAL A 41 6.78 10.79 20.91
CA VAL A 41 7.51 11.73 20.04
C VAL A 41 8.00 12.93 20.84
N GLY A 42 9.24 13.33 20.61
CA GLY A 42 9.81 14.53 21.19
C GLY A 42 11.22 14.33 21.75
N TRP A 43 11.68 15.31 22.47
CA TRP A 43 13.00 15.31 23.07
C TRP A 43 13.00 14.63 24.44
N ILE A 44 13.99 13.77 24.65
CA ILE A 44 14.32 13.13 25.93
C ILE A 44 15.72 13.58 26.29
N ALA A 45 15.88 14.19 27.48
CA ALA A 45 17.17 14.54 28.03
C ALA A 45 17.51 13.60 29.19
N LEU A 46 18.64 12.93 29.12
CA LEU A 46 19.14 12.04 30.13
C LEU A 46 20.52 12.50 30.56
N ASN A 47 20.78 12.45 31.88
CA ASN A 47 22.06 12.80 32.43
C ASN A 47 22.66 11.59 33.16
N ASP A 48 23.94 11.39 32.95
CA ASP A 48 24.77 10.46 33.67
C ASP A 48 25.92 11.22 34.33
N SER A 49 26.25 10.89 35.60
CA SER A 49 27.29 11.58 36.34
C SER A 49 28.28 10.60 36.94
N LEU A 50 29.55 10.92 36.73
CA LEU A 50 30.67 10.19 37.30
C LEU A 50 31.34 11.02 38.38
N HIS A 51 31.49 10.41 39.54
CA HIS A 51 32.29 10.96 40.65
C HIS A 51 33.64 10.27 40.65
N THR A 52 34.70 11.06 40.55
CA THR A 52 36.04 10.52 40.69
C THR A 52 36.47 10.54 42.17
N ILE A 53 37.42 9.67 42.54
CA ILE A 53 37.97 9.59 43.89
C ILE A 53 38.65 10.90 44.35
N HIS A 54 38.92 11.83 43.45
CA HIS A 54 39.50 13.13 43.72
C HIS A 54 38.47 14.28 43.74
N GLY A 55 37.14 13.96 43.76
CA GLY A 55 36.10 14.97 43.81
C GLY A 55 35.88 15.76 42.53
N CYS A 56 36.36 15.27 41.38
CA CYS A 56 36.07 15.87 40.11
C CYS A 56 34.86 15.16 39.48
N ASP A 57 33.81 15.91 39.21
CA ASP A 57 32.59 15.38 38.62
C ASP A 57 32.57 15.61 37.09
N SER A 58 32.10 14.63 36.36
CA SER A 58 31.80 14.72 34.95
C SER A 58 30.35 14.39 34.70
N VAL A 59 29.64 15.21 33.97
CA VAL A 59 28.22 15.00 33.60
C VAL A 59 28.11 14.78 32.09
N TRP A 60 27.47 13.71 31.75
CA TRP A 60 27.16 13.35 30.38
C TRP A 60 25.66 13.56 30.15
N THR A 61 25.33 14.32 29.10
CA THR A 61 23.94 14.60 28.75
C THR A 61 23.66 14.01 27.38
N LEU A 62 22.66 13.14 27.29
CA LEU A 62 22.09 12.70 26.04
C LEU A 62 20.84 13.53 25.76
N ASN A 63 20.80 14.17 24.59
CA ASN A 63 19.61 14.75 23.99
C ASN A 63 19.12 13.83 22.87
N LEU A 64 18.17 12.96 23.18
CA LEU A 64 17.60 12.02 22.23
C LEU A 64 16.30 12.59 21.67
N TYR A 65 16.21 12.69 20.34
CA TYR A 65 14.97 13.02 19.67
C TYR A 65 14.25 11.76 19.18
N VAL A 66 13.04 11.53 19.69
CA VAL A 66 12.16 10.46 19.19
C VAL A 66 11.34 11.04 18.06
N ALA A 67 11.64 10.61 16.82
CA ALA A 67 11.00 11.11 15.62
C ALA A 67 9.72 10.31 15.31
N PRO A 68 8.65 10.95 14.81
CA PRO A 68 7.41 10.28 14.45
C PRO A 68 7.60 9.38 13.22
N THR A 69 6.79 8.32 13.16
CA THR A 69 6.61 7.55 11.91
C THR A 69 5.54 8.25 11.07
N TYR A 70 5.84 8.50 9.80
CA TYR A 70 4.89 9.07 8.85
C TYR A 70 4.21 7.97 8.04
N ILE A 71 2.89 8.10 7.86
CA ILE A 71 2.11 7.23 6.99
C ILE A 71 1.58 8.07 5.83
N GLN A 72 1.97 7.72 4.62
CA GLN A 72 1.44 8.31 3.40
C GLN A 72 0.45 7.32 2.77
N ILE A 73 -0.80 7.73 2.58
CA ILE A 73 -1.85 6.89 1.99
C ILE A 73 -2.11 7.37 0.57
N ALA A 74 -2.00 6.45 -0.38
CA ALA A 74 -2.41 6.61 -1.76
C ALA A 74 -3.61 5.70 -2.04
N THR A 75 -4.54 6.14 -2.87
CA THR A 75 -5.68 5.34 -3.36
C THR A 75 -5.63 5.28 -4.88
N ASP A 76 -5.83 4.09 -5.43
CA ASP A 76 -5.93 3.93 -6.86
C ASP A 76 -7.03 2.94 -7.24
N THR A 77 -7.63 3.15 -8.42
CA THR A 77 -8.69 2.30 -8.96
C THR A 77 -8.35 1.95 -10.40
N ILE A 78 -8.24 0.67 -10.67
CA ILE A 78 -7.93 0.15 -12.00
C ILE A 78 -8.99 -0.85 -12.47
N CYS A 79 -8.99 -1.14 -13.76
CA CYS A 79 -9.81 -2.20 -14.33
C CYS A 79 -9.08 -3.54 -14.29
N HIS A 80 -9.81 -4.64 -14.31
CA HIS A 80 -9.25 -5.99 -14.33
C HIS A 80 -8.27 -6.24 -15.50
N ASN A 81 -8.52 -5.63 -16.66
CA ASN A 81 -7.65 -5.73 -17.84
C ASN A 81 -6.34 -4.94 -17.73
N GLN A 82 -6.16 -4.12 -16.67
CA GLN A 82 -4.95 -3.37 -16.39
C GLN A 82 -4.02 -4.09 -15.40
N LEU A 83 -4.36 -5.30 -15.01
CA LEU A 83 -3.50 -6.16 -14.19
C LEU A 83 -2.33 -6.74 -15.03
N PRO A 84 -1.14 -6.95 -14.44
CA PRO A 84 -0.77 -6.66 -13.04
C PRO A 84 -0.51 -5.17 -12.79
N TYR A 85 -0.95 -4.66 -11.63
CA TYR A 85 -0.61 -3.31 -11.20
C TYR A 85 0.78 -3.29 -10.55
N ARG A 86 1.66 -2.43 -11.05
CA ARG A 86 3.03 -2.34 -10.53
C ARG A 86 3.16 -1.24 -9.48
N TRP A 87 3.54 -1.66 -8.27
CA TRP A 87 3.74 -0.75 -7.17
C TRP A 87 4.95 -1.16 -6.33
N GLN A 88 5.88 -0.22 -6.10
CA GLN A 88 7.11 -0.43 -5.32
C GLN A 88 7.88 -1.72 -5.72
N GLY A 89 7.99 -1.96 -7.04
CA GLY A 89 8.68 -3.14 -7.57
C GLY A 89 7.93 -4.47 -7.43
N ARG A 90 6.69 -4.46 -6.92
CA ARG A 90 5.81 -5.63 -6.80
C ARG A 90 4.71 -5.59 -7.86
N GLU A 91 4.25 -6.75 -8.27
CA GLU A 91 3.07 -6.92 -9.13
C GLU A 91 1.87 -7.31 -8.26
N LEU A 92 0.85 -6.48 -8.28
CA LEU A 92 -0.38 -6.66 -7.51
C LEU A 92 -1.48 -7.15 -8.44
N MET A 93 -2.17 -8.22 -8.04
CA MET A 93 -3.19 -8.90 -8.86
C MET A 93 -4.61 -8.71 -8.34
N THR A 94 -4.79 -8.15 -7.15
CA THR A 94 -6.09 -8.06 -6.47
C THR A 94 -6.28 -6.72 -5.80
N SER A 95 -7.54 -6.38 -5.52
CA SER A 95 -7.87 -5.28 -4.61
C SER A 95 -7.32 -5.55 -3.22
N GLY A 96 -6.86 -4.52 -2.53
CA GLY A 96 -6.33 -4.67 -1.18
C GLY A 96 -5.63 -3.44 -0.66
N ILE A 97 -5.16 -3.54 0.57
CA ILE A 97 -4.31 -2.55 1.21
C ILE A 97 -2.89 -3.12 1.23
N TYR A 98 -1.98 -2.40 0.59
CA TYR A 98 -0.58 -2.78 0.47
C TYR A 98 0.29 -1.77 1.17
N ASN A 99 1.21 -2.26 2.00
CA ASN A 99 2.13 -1.41 2.74
C ASN A 99 3.56 -1.64 2.24
N ASP A 100 4.31 -0.57 2.20
CA ASP A 100 5.75 -0.58 2.00
C ASP A 100 6.43 0.38 2.97
N THR A 101 7.68 0.11 3.30
CA THR A 101 8.44 0.87 4.27
C THR A 101 9.63 1.51 3.60
N ILE A 102 9.74 2.84 3.71
CA ILE A 102 10.90 3.58 3.26
C ILE A 102 11.74 3.93 4.47
N ALA A 103 12.96 3.40 4.51
CA ALA A 103 13.93 3.77 5.52
C ALA A 103 14.35 5.24 5.34
N SER A 104 14.22 6.02 6.40
CA SER A 104 14.73 7.39 6.41
C SER A 104 16.21 7.41 6.81
N THR A 105 16.92 8.48 6.44
CA THR A 105 18.32 8.69 6.84
C THR A 105 18.50 8.85 8.35
N PHE A 106 17.41 9.08 9.08
CA PHE A 106 17.41 9.26 10.54
C PHE A 106 16.92 8.02 11.31
N GLY A 107 16.82 6.84 10.65
CA GLY A 107 16.34 5.62 11.29
C GLY A 107 14.83 5.61 11.59
N THR A 108 14.09 6.59 11.08
CA THR A 108 12.62 6.64 11.22
C THR A 108 12.01 6.11 9.94
N ASP A 109 11.40 4.94 10.00
CA ASP A 109 10.74 4.38 8.82
C ASP A 109 9.44 5.13 8.53
N SER A 110 9.23 5.46 7.26
CA SER A 110 7.98 6.00 6.75
C SER A 110 7.20 4.88 6.07
N ILE A 111 5.92 4.75 6.39
CA ILE A 111 5.05 3.75 5.78
C ILE A 111 4.33 4.40 4.60
N ILE A 112 4.44 3.80 3.42
CA ILE A 112 3.59 4.11 2.27
C ILE A 112 2.52 3.04 2.20
N GLN A 113 1.26 3.45 2.22
CA GLN A 113 0.12 2.56 2.09
C GLN A 113 -0.60 2.85 0.78
N LEU A 114 -0.81 1.81 -0.03
CA LEU A 114 -1.67 1.86 -1.22
C LEU A 114 -2.99 1.13 -0.92
N GLN A 115 -4.10 1.81 -1.13
CA GLN A 115 -5.43 1.21 -1.19
C GLN A 115 -5.79 1.01 -2.67
N LEU A 116 -5.58 -0.19 -3.19
CA LEU A 116 -5.88 -0.55 -4.57
C LEU A 116 -7.27 -1.14 -4.67
N TYR A 117 -8.09 -0.60 -5.58
CA TYR A 117 -9.36 -1.18 -5.96
C TYR A 117 -9.31 -1.63 -7.42
N VAL A 118 -9.46 -2.93 -7.66
CA VAL A 118 -9.55 -3.54 -8.99
C VAL A 118 -11.02 -3.75 -9.31
N ARG A 119 -11.55 -3.05 -10.32
CA ARG A 119 -12.91 -3.26 -10.81
C ARG A 119 -12.99 -4.61 -11.49
N PRO A 120 -13.97 -5.45 -11.15
CA PRO A 120 -14.16 -6.72 -11.84
C PRO A 120 -14.55 -6.49 -13.29
N LEU A 121 -14.36 -7.50 -14.13
CA LEU A 121 -14.91 -7.56 -15.46
C LEU A 121 -16.42 -7.78 -15.36
N ASP A 122 -17.20 -6.86 -15.92
CA ASP A 122 -18.64 -7.03 -15.99
C ASP A 122 -18.97 -8.05 -17.10
N TYR A 123 -19.74 -9.08 -16.74
CA TYR A 123 -20.20 -10.12 -17.64
C TYR A 123 -21.71 -10.09 -17.70
N ILE A 124 -22.25 -9.72 -18.86
CA ILE A 124 -23.69 -9.54 -19.11
C ILE A 124 -24.15 -10.61 -20.08
N LYS A 125 -25.31 -11.22 -19.81
CA LYS A 125 -25.96 -12.15 -20.73
C LYS A 125 -27.23 -11.53 -21.27
N GLU A 126 -27.31 -11.46 -22.59
CA GLU A 126 -28.46 -10.94 -23.29
C GLU A 126 -29.01 -11.94 -24.29
N ARG A 127 -30.33 -12.01 -24.42
CA ARG A 127 -31.00 -12.78 -25.43
C ARG A 127 -31.52 -11.86 -26.53
N VAL A 128 -31.25 -12.22 -27.78
CA VAL A 128 -31.69 -11.51 -28.98
C VAL A 128 -32.58 -12.44 -29.77
N ASP A 129 -33.86 -12.11 -29.88
CA ASP A 129 -34.83 -12.85 -30.69
C ASP A 129 -35.04 -12.10 -32.03
N LEU A 130 -34.79 -12.75 -33.16
CA LEU A 130 -34.84 -12.19 -34.52
C LEU A 130 -35.76 -13.02 -35.37
N CYS A 131 -36.29 -12.41 -36.46
CA CYS A 131 -36.98 -13.14 -37.49
C CYS A 131 -36.00 -13.68 -38.55
N GLU A 132 -36.36 -14.75 -39.24
CA GLU A 132 -35.58 -15.29 -40.34
C GLU A 132 -35.36 -14.20 -41.42
N GLY A 133 -34.09 -13.95 -41.78
CA GLY A 133 -33.68 -12.89 -42.69
C GLY A 133 -33.21 -11.60 -42.04
N ASP A 134 -33.40 -11.42 -40.72
CA ASP A 134 -32.84 -10.29 -40.00
C ASP A 134 -31.34 -10.47 -39.74
N THR A 135 -30.65 -9.38 -39.50
CA THR A 135 -29.22 -9.37 -39.19
C THR A 135 -28.99 -8.62 -37.88
N PHE A 136 -28.30 -9.25 -36.95
CA PHE A 136 -27.83 -8.61 -35.70
C PHE A 136 -26.37 -8.16 -35.88
N TYR A 137 -26.02 -7.00 -35.34
CA TYR A 137 -24.66 -6.48 -35.43
C TYR A 137 -24.05 -6.36 -34.01
N LEU A 138 -22.86 -6.90 -33.85
CA LEU A 138 -22.05 -6.65 -32.67
C LEU A 138 -21.47 -5.24 -32.69
N SER A 139 -20.91 -4.78 -31.58
CA SER A 139 -20.33 -3.44 -31.44
C SER A 139 -19.19 -3.15 -32.42
N ASN A 140 -18.45 -4.19 -32.81
CA ASN A 140 -17.39 -4.14 -33.81
C ASN A 140 -17.90 -4.23 -35.27
N SER A 141 -19.22 -4.10 -35.49
CA SER A 141 -19.91 -4.18 -36.77
C SER A 141 -19.85 -5.56 -37.44
N VAL A 142 -19.56 -6.62 -36.70
CA VAL A 142 -19.67 -8.00 -37.21
C VAL A 142 -21.14 -8.35 -37.32
N ALA A 143 -21.56 -8.77 -38.55
CA ALA A 143 -22.93 -9.20 -38.82
C ALA A 143 -23.13 -10.65 -38.38
N ILE A 144 -24.17 -10.89 -37.61
CA ILE A 144 -24.61 -12.20 -37.14
C ILE A 144 -25.89 -12.55 -37.91
N VAL A 145 -25.86 -13.65 -38.63
CA VAL A 145 -26.97 -14.15 -39.49
C VAL A 145 -27.41 -15.57 -39.10
N GLU A 146 -26.75 -16.17 -38.11
CA GLU A 146 -27.05 -17.51 -37.62
C GLU A 146 -27.35 -17.48 -36.14
N GLN A 147 -28.18 -18.43 -35.68
CA GLN A 147 -28.43 -18.61 -34.26
C GLN A 147 -27.18 -19.13 -33.56
N GLY A 148 -26.93 -18.67 -32.33
CA GLY A 148 -25.77 -19.07 -31.59
C GLY A 148 -25.48 -18.19 -30.39
N MET A 149 -24.34 -18.45 -29.76
CA MET A 149 -23.81 -17.62 -28.67
C MET A 149 -22.62 -16.82 -29.20
N TYR A 150 -22.68 -15.52 -28.98
CA TYR A 150 -21.68 -14.57 -29.48
C TYR A 150 -21.20 -13.71 -28.33
N LEU A 151 -19.88 -13.51 -28.27
CA LEU A 151 -19.26 -12.63 -27.28
C LEU A 151 -18.92 -11.29 -27.94
N ASP A 152 -19.30 -10.22 -27.28
CA ASP A 152 -18.95 -8.87 -27.64
C ASP A 152 -18.24 -8.18 -26.47
N THR A 153 -17.22 -7.40 -26.76
CA THR A 153 -16.46 -6.66 -25.76
C THR A 153 -16.73 -5.18 -25.91
N LEU A 154 -17.35 -4.60 -24.89
CA LEU A 154 -17.69 -3.20 -24.85
C LEU A 154 -16.75 -2.47 -23.88
N THR A 155 -16.19 -1.35 -24.30
CA THR A 155 -15.44 -0.48 -23.39
C THR A 155 -16.40 0.52 -22.76
N SER A 156 -16.50 0.48 -21.43
CA SER A 156 -17.35 1.40 -20.69
C SER A 156 -16.78 2.82 -20.68
N THR A 157 -17.59 3.81 -20.34
CA THR A 157 -17.19 5.22 -20.24
C THR A 157 -16.07 5.46 -19.20
N CYS A 158 -15.88 4.55 -18.26
CA CYS A 158 -14.78 4.58 -17.27
C CYS A 158 -13.53 3.83 -17.74
N GLY A 159 -13.50 3.34 -18.98
CA GLY A 159 -12.34 2.65 -19.60
C GLY A 159 -12.19 1.17 -19.21
N CYS A 160 -13.13 0.61 -18.42
CA CYS A 160 -13.12 -0.81 -18.10
C CYS A 160 -13.90 -1.60 -19.17
N ASP A 161 -13.37 -2.74 -19.56
CA ASP A 161 -14.05 -3.61 -20.52
C ASP A 161 -15.21 -4.36 -19.85
N SER A 162 -16.27 -4.59 -20.61
CA SER A 162 -17.42 -5.43 -20.26
C SER A 162 -17.60 -6.46 -21.35
N VAL A 163 -17.90 -7.70 -20.99
CA VAL A 163 -18.20 -8.76 -21.94
C VAL A 163 -19.69 -9.00 -21.95
N VAL A 164 -20.29 -8.93 -23.14
CA VAL A 164 -21.69 -9.26 -23.36
C VAL A 164 -21.76 -10.58 -24.13
N GLU A 165 -22.42 -11.57 -23.56
CA GLU A 165 -22.76 -12.84 -24.22
C GLU A 165 -24.17 -12.73 -24.80
N TYR A 166 -24.28 -12.66 -26.10
CA TYR A 166 -25.53 -12.65 -26.82
C TYR A 166 -25.96 -14.07 -27.16
N SER A 167 -27.17 -14.48 -26.74
CA SER A 167 -27.84 -15.69 -27.20
C SER A 167 -28.81 -15.30 -28.32
N VAL A 168 -28.37 -15.46 -29.55
CA VAL A 168 -29.16 -15.12 -30.77
C VAL A 168 -30.03 -16.29 -31.16
N VAL A 169 -31.33 -16.06 -31.29
CA VAL A 169 -32.35 -17.05 -31.71
C VAL A 169 -33.13 -16.50 -32.85
N TYR A 170 -33.21 -17.27 -33.94
CA TYR A 170 -34.02 -16.95 -35.12
C TYR A 170 -35.36 -17.68 -35.09
N HIS A 171 -36.44 -16.95 -35.33
CA HIS A 171 -37.81 -17.47 -35.46
C HIS A 171 -38.22 -17.52 -36.93
N PRO A 172 -38.82 -18.62 -37.37
CA PRO A 172 -39.29 -18.75 -38.76
C PRO A 172 -40.42 -17.76 -39.06
N ILE A 173 -40.42 -17.25 -40.29
CA ILE A 173 -41.52 -16.45 -40.82
C ILE A 173 -42.58 -17.37 -41.42
N TYR A 174 -43.80 -17.34 -40.86
CA TYR A 174 -44.93 -18.06 -41.44
C TYR A 174 -45.70 -17.18 -42.39
N ASN A 175 -45.65 -17.47 -43.68
CA ASN A 175 -46.52 -16.84 -44.65
C ASN A 175 -47.93 -17.49 -44.53
N LYS A 176 -48.93 -16.72 -44.17
CA LYS A 176 -50.31 -17.14 -44.23
C LYS A 176 -50.71 -17.18 -45.71
N VAL A 177 -50.84 -18.38 -46.27
CA VAL A 177 -51.46 -18.55 -47.61
C VAL A 177 -52.98 -18.47 -47.41
N GLU A 178 -53.62 -17.42 -47.93
CA GLU A 178 -55.08 -17.30 -48.02
C GLU A 178 -55.63 -18.18 -49.13
#